data_ccb236bed32cb5f7b7d12f219df1023d
#
_entry.id   ccb236bed32cb5f7b7d12f219df1023d
#
_cell.length_a   1.000
_cell.length_b   1.000
_cell.length_c   1.000
_cell.angle_alpha   90.00
_cell.angle_beta   90.00
_cell.angle_gamma   90.00
#
_symmetry.space_group_name_H-M   'P 1'
#
loop_
_entity.id
_entity.type
_entity.pdbx_description
1 polymer ?
#
loop_
_entity_poly.entity_id
_entity_poly.type
_entity_poly.pdbx_seq_one_letter_code
_entity_poly.pdbx_strand_id
1 'polypeptide(L)'
;WTGDGGFFDDYLKRTASDDLPDSVKSELAEGIDAAKANFRRTAETLAAEIAPLATETDAVGIDRYRLASRQFVGTTVDLAETYEWGKQELARIEQLQRETAERIRPGASVKEAMAVLDADPTYQISGIESLRTWMQERADEAISSLDGTHFEVPEQARHIEGMIAPTHGGGVYYTPPSEDFSRPGRMWWSVPEGVDTFTTWRELTTVYHEGAPGHHLQTSSAIAARDELNSWRRNYWTSGYGEGWALYAEW
;
A
#
# COMPACT_ATOMS: atom_id res chain seq x y z
N TRP A 1 16.47 5.13 -10.34
CA TRP A 1 16.96 3.76 -10.06
C TRP A 1 18.43 3.59 -10.47
N THR A 2 18.85 4.15 -11.60
CA THR A 2 20.19 3.97 -12.18
C THR A 2 21.18 5.12 -11.92
N GLY A 3 20.74 6.22 -11.30
CA GLY A 3 21.59 7.35 -10.90
C GLY A 3 22.40 7.07 -9.65
N ASP A 4 23.41 7.89 -9.39
CA ASP A 4 24.24 7.83 -8.20
C ASP A 4 23.36 8.00 -6.94
N GLY A 5 23.51 7.10 -5.95
CA GLY A 5 22.68 7.04 -4.76
C GLY A 5 21.26 6.50 -4.99
N GLY A 6 20.99 5.92 -6.16
CA GLY A 6 19.71 5.27 -6.45
C GLY A 6 19.58 3.87 -5.83
N PHE A 7 18.40 3.24 -6.05
CA PHE A 7 18.05 1.94 -5.48
C PHE A 7 19.17 0.88 -5.52
N PHE A 8 19.86 0.75 -6.65
CA PHE A 8 20.91 -0.27 -6.81
C PHE A 8 22.15 0.04 -6.00
N ASP A 9 22.52 1.31 -5.85
CA ASP A 9 23.67 1.72 -5.03
C ASP A 9 23.39 1.53 -3.55
N ASP A 10 22.15 1.82 -3.12
CA ASP A 10 21.75 1.62 -1.73
C ASP A 10 21.63 0.13 -1.40
N TYR A 11 21.22 -0.69 -2.37
CA TYR A 11 21.21 -2.14 -2.21
C TYR A 11 22.63 -2.69 -1.98
N LEU A 12 23.62 -2.25 -2.79
CA LEU A 12 25.04 -2.62 -2.59
C LEU A 12 25.57 -2.18 -1.24
N LYS A 13 25.29 -0.95 -0.80
CA LYS A 13 25.73 -0.45 0.50
C LYS A 13 25.20 -1.30 1.66
N ARG A 14 23.93 -1.68 1.61
CA ARG A 14 23.32 -2.51 2.65
C ARG A 14 23.89 -3.92 2.70
N THR A 15 24.10 -4.54 1.55
CA THR A 15 24.67 -5.89 1.47
C THR A 15 26.18 -5.94 1.69
N ALA A 16 26.88 -4.80 1.62
CA ALA A 16 28.31 -4.73 1.88
C ALA A 16 28.72 -5.14 3.31
N SER A 17 27.81 -4.87 4.29
CA SER A 17 28.02 -5.24 5.70
C SER A 17 27.61 -6.69 6.03
N ASP A 18 26.94 -7.38 5.10
CA ASP A 18 26.52 -8.76 5.31
C ASP A 18 27.71 -9.72 5.26
N ASP A 19 27.65 -10.79 6.06
CA ASP A 19 28.66 -11.85 6.07
C ASP A 19 28.51 -12.79 4.86
N LEU A 20 28.69 -12.22 3.66
CA LEU A 20 28.61 -12.93 2.39
C LEU A 20 30.02 -13.29 1.90
N PRO A 21 30.22 -14.46 1.26
CA PRO A 21 31.46 -14.79 0.58
C PRO A 21 31.82 -13.73 -0.49
N ASP A 22 33.13 -13.46 -0.66
CA ASP A 22 33.62 -12.47 -1.63
C ASP A 22 33.18 -12.77 -3.06
N SER A 23 33.05 -14.04 -3.46
CA SER A 23 32.52 -14.43 -4.76
C SER A 23 31.09 -13.97 -4.94
N VAL A 24 30.23 -14.09 -3.92
CA VAL A 24 28.83 -13.66 -3.96
C VAL A 24 28.75 -12.13 -4.03
N LYS A 25 29.62 -11.42 -3.27
CA LYS A 25 29.67 -9.95 -3.34
C LYS A 25 30.09 -9.46 -4.73
N SER A 26 31.05 -10.15 -5.37
CA SER A 26 31.48 -9.83 -6.74
C SER A 26 30.37 -10.09 -7.75
N GLU A 27 29.71 -11.25 -7.71
CA GLU A 27 28.59 -11.58 -8.59
C GLU A 27 27.41 -10.62 -8.42
N LEU A 28 27.15 -10.18 -7.19
CA LEU A 28 26.11 -9.20 -6.89
C LEU A 28 26.43 -7.84 -7.53
N ALA A 29 27.68 -7.37 -7.42
CA ALA A 29 28.10 -6.11 -8.03
C ALA A 29 27.99 -6.17 -9.56
N GLU A 30 28.46 -7.25 -10.20
CA GLU A 30 28.32 -7.46 -11.65
C GLU A 30 26.84 -7.52 -12.09
N GLY A 31 26.00 -8.22 -11.32
CA GLY A 31 24.57 -8.30 -11.55
C GLY A 31 23.88 -6.94 -11.50
N ILE A 32 24.29 -6.08 -10.54
CA ILE A 32 23.78 -4.72 -10.41
C ILE A 32 24.21 -3.83 -11.58
N ASP A 33 25.46 -3.91 -12.01
CA ASP A 33 25.92 -3.16 -13.18
C ASP A 33 25.15 -3.56 -14.44
N ALA A 34 24.93 -4.85 -14.63
CA ALA A 34 24.11 -5.36 -15.72
C ALA A 34 22.65 -4.89 -15.62
N ALA A 35 22.06 -4.89 -14.44
CA ALA A 35 20.70 -4.36 -14.20
C ALA A 35 20.62 -2.86 -14.53
N LYS A 36 21.55 -2.05 -14.03
CA LYS A 36 21.61 -0.61 -14.34
C LYS A 36 21.74 -0.35 -15.84
N ALA A 37 22.56 -1.11 -16.54
CA ALA A 37 22.73 -1.00 -17.99
C ALA A 37 21.42 -1.36 -18.73
N ASN A 38 20.72 -2.40 -18.30
CA ASN A 38 19.44 -2.80 -18.87
C ASN A 38 18.35 -1.74 -18.65
N PHE A 39 18.23 -1.20 -17.44
CA PHE A 39 17.25 -0.13 -17.15
C PHE A 39 17.52 1.13 -17.99
N ARG A 40 18.78 1.54 -18.17
CA ARG A 40 19.13 2.66 -19.05
C ARG A 40 18.71 2.39 -20.48
N ARG A 41 19.04 1.21 -21.03
CA ARG A 41 18.66 0.82 -22.40
C ARG A 41 17.13 0.78 -22.56
N THR A 42 16.39 0.28 -21.58
CA THR A 42 14.93 0.31 -21.60
C THR A 42 14.41 1.76 -21.64
N ALA A 43 14.96 2.64 -20.81
CA ALA A 43 14.57 4.05 -20.81
C ALA A 43 14.86 4.74 -22.16
N GLU A 44 16.02 4.45 -22.76
CA GLU A 44 16.41 4.95 -24.09
C GLU A 44 15.44 4.44 -25.18
N THR A 45 15.09 3.15 -25.16
CA THR A 45 14.11 2.57 -26.08
C THR A 45 12.73 3.20 -25.92
N LEU A 46 12.26 3.36 -24.68
CA LEU A 46 10.98 4.01 -24.39
C LEU A 46 10.97 5.47 -24.92
N ALA A 47 12.04 6.20 -24.69
CA ALA A 47 12.13 7.61 -25.12
C ALA A 47 12.28 7.76 -26.64
N ALA A 48 13.06 6.88 -27.29
CA ALA A 48 13.36 7.01 -28.72
C ALA A 48 12.32 6.35 -29.63
N GLU A 49 11.73 5.25 -29.21
CA GLU A 49 10.90 4.43 -30.08
C GLU A 49 9.41 4.43 -29.68
N ILE A 50 9.09 4.52 -28.39
CA ILE A 50 7.71 4.43 -27.91
C ILE A 50 7.09 5.82 -27.69
N ALA A 51 7.79 6.70 -26.99
CA ALA A 51 7.25 8.04 -26.70
C ALA A 51 6.84 8.85 -27.93
N PRO A 52 7.57 8.80 -29.07
CA PRO A 52 7.15 9.50 -30.30
C PRO A 52 5.85 8.95 -30.91
N LEU A 53 5.48 7.70 -30.59
CA LEU A 53 4.27 7.04 -31.07
C LEU A 53 3.11 7.13 -30.08
N ALA A 54 3.36 7.62 -28.86
CA ALA A 54 2.35 7.76 -27.83
C ALA A 54 1.35 8.85 -28.21
N THR A 55 0.08 8.60 -27.89
CA THR A 55 -0.98 9.62 -28.03
C THR A 55 -0.88 10.66 -26.94
N GLU A 56 -1.11 11.94 -27.28
CA GLU A 56 -1.25 13.02 -26.28
C GLU A 56 -2.57 12.98 -25.52
N THR A 57 -3.52 12.17 -25.99
CA THR A 57 -4.85 12.04 -25.39
C THR A 57 -4.88 10.81 -24.47
N ASP A 58 -5.12 11.02 -23.17
CA ASP A 58 -5.24 9.94 -22.17
C ASP A 58 -6.50 9.09 -22.38
N ALA A 59 -7.58 9.70 -22.89
CA ALA A 59 -8.84 9.03 -23.12
C ALA A 59 -8.71 7.96 -24.21
N VAL A 60 -8.96 6.70 -23.84
CA VAL A 60 -8.78 5.53 -24.75
C VAL A 60 -10.05 5.15 -25.51
N GLY A 61 -11.17 5.84 -25.27
CA GLY A 61 -12.47 5.51 -25.81
C GLY A 61 -13.19 4.39 -25.07
N ILE A 62 -14.52 4.34 -25.23
CA ILE A 62 -15.41 3.50 -24.42
C ILE A 62 -15.12 2.00 -24.56
N ASP A 63 -14.77 1.54 -25.74
CA ASP A 63 -14.59 0.09 -25.98
C ASP A 63 -13.33 -0.45 -25.29
N ARG A 64 -12.22 0.29 -25.35
CA ARG A 64 -11.00 -0.09 -24.59
C ARG A 64 -11.20 0.10 -23.10
N TYR A 65 -11.91 1.15 -22.69
CA TYR A 65 -12.19 1.40 -21.28
C TYR A 65 -13.04 0.27 -20.66
N ARG A 66 -14.02 -0.27 -21.38
CA ARG A 66 -14.81 -1.44 -20.94
C ARG A 66 -13.95 -2.67 -20.64
N LEU A 67 -12.98 -2.94 -21.52
CA LEU A 67 -12.06 -4.08 -21.33
C LEU A 67 -11.19 -3.86 -20.08
N ALA A 68 -10.60 -2.68 -19.95
CA ALA A 68 -9.79 -2.31 -18.79
C ALA A 68 -10.61 -2.33 -17.49
N SER A 69 -11.80 -1.72 -17.49
CA SER A 69 -12.72 -1.72 -16.34
C SER A 69 -13.03 -3.15 -15.87
N ARG A 70 -13.37 -4.05 -16.80
CA ARG A 70 -13.62 -5.45 -16.46
C ARG A 70 -12.40 -6.14 -15.83
N GLN A 71 -11.21 -5.84 -16.33
CA GLN A 71 -9.95 -6.39 -15.79
C GLN A 71 -9.67 -5.89 -14.37
N PHE A 72 -9.79 -4.59 -14.15
CA PHE A 72 -9.48 -3.97 -12.85
C PHE A 72 -10.54 -4.21 -11.79
N VAL A 73 -11.81 -4.22 -12.18
CA VAL A 73 -12.93 -4.46 -11.24
C VAL A 73 -13.17 -5.95 -10.99
N GLY A 74 -12.77 -6.82 -11.93
CA GLY A 74 -13.01 -8.26 -11.86
C GLY A 74 -14.41 -8.68 -12.33
N THR A 75 -15.28 -7.71 -12.71
CA THR A 75 -16.63 -7.94 -13.21
C THR A 75 -17.01 -6.89 -14.24
N THR A 76 -18.13 -7.13 -14.95
CA THR A 76 -18.70 -6.14 -15.88
C THR A 76 -19.64 -5.22 -15.14
N VAL A 77 -19.43 -3.92 -15.25
CA VAL A 77 -20.27 -2.87 -14.67
C VAL A 77 -20.83 -1.97 -15.79
N ASP A 78 -21.99 -1.35 -15.55
CA ASP A 78 -22.46 -0.25 -16.40
C ASP A 78 -21.61 1.00 -16.06
N LEU A 79 -20.86 1.48 -17.04
CA LEU A 79 -19.91 2.59 -16.83
C LEU A 79 -20.61 3.91 -16.56
N ALA A 80 -21.77 4.15 -17.18
CA ALA A 80 -22.53 5.39 -16.98
C ALA A 80 -23.19 5.40 -15.59
N GLU A 81 -23.81 4.30 -15.20
CA GLU A 81 -24.40 4.15 -13.86
C GLU A 81 -23.32 4.26 -12.77
N THR A 82 -22.18 3.59 -12.96
CA THR A 82 -21.03 3.65 -12.02
C THR A 82 -20.49 5.07 -11.88
N TYR A 83 -20.42 5.83 -12.97
CA TYR A 83 -19.99 7.23 -12.93
C TYR A 83 -20.96 8.12 -12.15
N GLU A 84 -22.26 7.96 -12.39
CA GLU A 84 -23.29 8.72 -11.65
C GLU A 84 -23.34 8.33 -10.17
N TRP A 85 -23.17 7.04 -9.85
CA TRP A 85 -23.00 6.58 -8.48
C TRP A 85 -21.77 7.22 -7.83
N GLY A 86 -20.62 7.25 -8.53
CA GLY A 86 -19.39 7.86 -8.03
C GLY A 86 -19.55 9.34 -7.67
N LYS A 87 -20.34 10.10 -8.46
CA LYS A 87 -20.66 11.50 -8.14
C LYS A 87 -21.51 11.63 -6.88
N GLN A 88 -22.48 10.74 -6.70
CA GLN A 88 -23.32 10.73 -5.51
C GLN A 88 -22.52 10.35 -4.27
N GLU A 89 -21.63 9.36 -4.39
CA GLU A 89 -20.75 8.92 -3.31
C GLU A 89 -19.74 10.00 -2.93
N LEU A 90 -19.16 10.71 -3.91
CA LEU A 90 -18.30 11.86 -3.65
C LEU A 90 -19.04 12.94 -2.83
N ALA A 91 -20.27 13.29 -3.25
CA ALA A 91 -21.07 14.28 -2.53
C ALA A 91 -21.40 13.83 -1.09
N ARG A 92 -21.68 12.53 -0.89
CA ARG A 92 -21.90 11.93 0.43
C ARG A 92 -20.66 12.05 1.32
N ILE A 93 -19.48 11.69 0.79
CA ILE A 93 -18.22 11.76 1.52
C ILE A 93 -17.88 13.22 1.87
N GLU A 94 -18.03 14.16 0.93
CA GLU A 94 -17.82 15.59 1.19
C GLU A 94 -18.74 16.11 2.30
N GLN A 95 -19.98 15.64 2.36
CA GLN A 95 -20.90 16.01 3.42
C GLN A 95 -20.43 15.47 4.78
N LEU A 96 -20.02 14.20 4.86
CA LEU A 96 -19.46 13.60 6.07
C LEU A 96 -18.18 14.34 6.54
N GLN A 97 -17.33 14.76 5.61
CA GLN A 97 -16.15 15.55 5.93
C GLN A 97 -16.52 16.90 6.54
N ARG A 98 -17.52 17.61 5.98
CA ARG A 98 -18.01 18.88 6.54
C ARG A 98 -18.62 18.70 7.94
N GLU A 99 -19.44 17.69 8.13
CA GLU A 99 -20.03 17.36 9.43
C GLU A 99 -18.97 17.01 10.47
N THR A 100 -17.93 16.29 10.07
CA THR A 100 -16.80 15.95 10.95
C THR A 100 -15.96 17.19 11.27
N ALA A 101 -15.71 18.05 10.29
CA ALA A 101 -15.02 19.32 10.51
C ALA A 101 -15.76 20.21 11.50
N GLU A 102 -17.09 20.31 11.39
CA GLU A 102 -17.94 21.06 12.33
C GLU A 102 -17.86 20.48 13.76
N ARG A 103 -17.76 19.15 13.92
CA ARG A 103 -17.58 18.51 15.24
C ARG A 103 -16.21 18.77 15.85
N ILE A 104 -15.17 18.82 15.03
CA ILE A 104 -13.79 19.08 15.48
C ILE A 104 -13.66 20.55 15.89
N ARG A 105 -14.16 21.47 15.08
CA ARG A 105 -14.14 22.90 15.35
C ARG A 105 -15.34 23.58 14.68
N PRO A 106 -16.32 24.06 15.45
CA PRO A 106 -17.51 24.75 14.90
C PRO A 106 -17.14 25.89 13.94
N GLY A 107 -17.74 25.89 12.78
CA GLY A 107 -17.52 26.87 11.71
C GLY A 107 -16.25 26.67 10.89
N ALA A 108 -15.48 25.60 11.12
CA ALA A 108 -14.27 25.32 10.36
C ALA A 108 -14.57 24.64 9.01
N SER A 109 -13.79 24.99 7.99
CA SER A 109 -13.67 24.19 6.78
C SER A 109 -12.93 22.87 7.10
N VAL A 110 -13.05 21.87 6.22
CA VAL A 110 -12.32 20.59 6.34
C VAL A 110 -10.82 20.82 6.49
N LYS A 111 -10.24 21.72 5.68
CA LYS A 111 -8.81 22.07 5.77
C LYS A 111 -8.40 22.66 7.12
N GLU A 112 -9.24 23.53 7.69
CA GLU A 112 -8.97 24.13 9.00
C GLU A 112 -9.12 23.10 10.13
N ALA A 113 -10.10 22.20 10.04
CA ALA A 113 -10.25 21.09 11.00
C ALA A 113 -9.05 20.14 10.96
N MET A 114 -8.56 19.79 9.76
CA MET A 114 -7.34 19.01 9.60
C MET A 114 -6.13 19.70 10.25
N ALA A 115 -5.99 21.02 10.07
CA ALA A 115 -4.90 21.78 10.70
C ALA A 115 -4.99 21.80 12.25
N VAL A 116 -6.19 21.76 12.80
CA VAL A 116 -6.37 21.60 14.27
C VAL A 116 -5.86 20.24 14.75
N LEU A 117 -6.21 19.16 14.05
CA LEU A 117 -5.74 17.81 14.39
C LEU A 117 -4.22 17.67 14.18
N ASP A 118 -3.67 18.28 13.13
CA ASP A 118 -2.23 18.26 12.88
C ASP A 118 -1.43 19.00 13.96
N ALA A 119 -2.02 20.01 14.57
CA ALA A 119 -1.39 20.79 15.64
C ALA A 119 -1.56 20.18 17.05
N ASP A 120 -2.44 19.19 17.19
CA ASP A 120 -2.72 18.56 18.48
C ASP A 120 -1.62 17.55 18.85
N PRO A 121 -0.87 17.78 19.95
CA PRO A 121 0.19 16.88 20.38
C PRO A 121 -0.26 15.43 20.67
N THR A 122 -1.55 15.21 20.94
CA THR A 122 -2.10 13.87 21.21
C THR A 122 -2.07 12.97 19.97
N TYR A 123 -2.03 13.58 18.79
CA TYR A 123 -1.93 12.86 17.51
C TYR A 123 -0.51 12.87 16.94
N GLN A 124 0.48 13.34 17.67
CA GLN A 124 1.85 13.43 17.16
C GLN A 124 2.76 12.41 17.83
N ILE A 125 3.55 11.73 17.02
CA ILE A 125 4.65 10.87 17.46
C ILE A 125 5.92 11.30 16.75
N SER A 126 7.07 11.18 17.44
CA SER A 126 8.37 11.52 16.91
C SER A 126 9.29 10.30 16.93
N GLY A 127 10.06 10.15 15.86
CA GLY A 127 11.00 9.06 15.69
C GLY A 127 10.40 7.87 14.94
N ILE A 128 11.22 7.33 14.05
CA ILE A 128 10.85 6.20 13.17
C ILE A 128 10.50 4.94 13.99
N GLU A 129 11.23 4.66 15.07
CA GLU A 129 10.94 3.52 15.93
C GLU A 129 9.63 3.69 16.71
N SER A 130 9.28 4.94 17.08
CA SER A 130 7.99 5.23 17.70
C SER A 130 6.84 5.01 16.73
N LEU A 131 7.01 5.41 15.46
CA LEU A 131 6.04 5.11 14.40
C LEU A 131 5.86 3.61 14.24
N ARG A 132 6.95 2.85 14.12
CA ARG A 132 6.90 1.40 13.97
C ARG A 132 6.18 0.72 15.15
N THR A 133 6.50 1.13 16.37
CA THR A 133 5.86 0.61 17.58
C THR A 133 4.36 0.92 17.58
N TRP A 134 3.99 2.15 17.27
CA TRP A 134 2.60 2.57 17.21
C TRP A 134 1.80 1.79 16.15
N MET A 135 2.36 1.59 14.95
CA MET A 135 1.72 0.80 13.89
C MET A 135 1.47 -0.64 14.34
N GLN A 136 2.47 -1.27 15.00
CA GLN A 136 2.35 -2.61 15.53
C GLN A 136 1.24 -2.72 16.58
N GLU A 137 1.22 -1.80 17.54
CA GLU A 137 0.18 -1.76 18.57
C GLU A 137 -1.24 -1.60 17.98
N ARG A 138 -1.40 -0.73 16.96
CA ARG A 138 -2.70 -0.53 16.31
C ARG A 138 -3.14 -1.77 15.52
N ALA A 139 -2.22 -2.43 14.84
CA ALA A 139 -2.52 -3.67 14.12
C ALA A 139 -2.91 -4.82 15.07
N ASP A 140 -2.17 -4.99 16.16
CA ASP A 140 -2.45 -6.01 17.17
C ASP A 140 -3.80 -5.76 17.88
N GLU A 141 -4.11 -4.50 18.18
CA GLU A 141 -5.40 -4.09 18.76
C GLU A 141 -6.55 -4.35 17.78
N ALA A 142 -6.38 -4.01 16.49
CA ALA A 142 -7.39 -4.25 15.47
C ALA A 142 -7.71 -5.76 15.35
N ILE A 143 -6.69 -6.61 15.22
CA ILE A 143 -6.86 -8.07 15.16
C ILE A 143 -7.59 -8.58 16.42
N SER A 144 -7.13 -8.16 17.59
CA SER A 144 -7.68 -8.59 18.88
C SER A 144 -9.14 -8.18 19.08
N SER A 145 -9.53 -7.00 18.61
CA SER A 145 -10.90 -6.48 18.74
C SER A 145 -11.88 -7.08 17.74
N LEU A 146 -11.39 -7.50 16.58
CA LEU A 146 -12.19 -8.04 15.50
C LEU A 146 -12.40 -9.56 15.62
N ASP A 147 -11.43 -10.29 16.17
CA ASP A 147 -11.47 -11.74 16.31
C ASP A 147 -12.62 -12.18 17.24
N GLY A 148 -13.45 -13.09 16.76
CA GLY A 148 -14.63 -13.61 17.47
C GLY A 148 -15.79 -12.61 17.60
N THR A 149 -15.67 -11.37 17.06
CA THR A 149 -16.74 -10.36 17.08
C THR A 149 -17.28 -10.05 15.68
N HIS A 150 -16.40 -9.77 14.74
CA HIS A 150 -16.73 -9.47 13.35
C HIS A 150 -16.21 -10.52 12.39
N PHE A 151 -15.10 -11.17 12.73
CA PHE A 151 -14.44 -12.18 11.91
C PHE A 151 -13.97 -13.36 12.79
N GLU A 152 -13.91 -14.53 12.18
CA GLU A 152 -13.13 -15.66 12.69
C GLU A 152 -11.72 -15.54 12.09
N VAL A 153 -10.82 -14.88 12.83
CA VAL A 153 -9.46 -14.64 12.33
C VAL A 153 -8.66 -15.94 12.40
N PRO A 154 -8.16 -16.47 11.26
CA PRO A 154 -7.31 -17.64 11.27
C PRO A 154 -6.10 -17.43 12.20
N GLU A 155 -5.70 -18.46 12.95
CA GLU A 155 -4.58 -18.35 13.90
C GLU A 155 -3.31 -17.80 13.24
N GLN A 156 -3.03 -18.22 12.00
CA GLN A 156 -1.90 -17.79 11.21
C GLN A 156 -1.98 -16.32 10.78
N ALA A 157 -3.20 -15.74 10.73
CA ALA A 157 -3.45 -14.34 10.39
C ALA A 157 -3.45 -13.41 11.62
N ARG A 158 -3.27 -13.95 12.83
CA ARG A 158 -3.21 -13.13 14.07
C ARG A 158 -1.90 -12.39 14.26
N HIS A 159 -0.94 -12.61 13.37
CA HIS A 159 0.38 -11.96 13.44
C HIS A 159 0.73 -11.26 12.13
N ILE A 160 1.00 -9.97 12.24
CA ILE A 160 1.51 -9.10 11.18
C ILE A 160 2.70 -8.30 11.73
N GLU A 161 3.69 -8.00 10.90
CA GLU A 161 4.84 -7.17 11.27
C GLU A 161 4.71 -5.75 10.68
N GLY A 162 4.80 -4.74 11.55
CA GLY A 162 4.98 -3.34 11.15
C GLY A 162 6.44 -3.05 10.81
N MET A 163 6.71 -2.63 9.59
CA MET A 163 8.05 -2.45 9.05
C MET A 163 8.26 -1.05 8.50
N ILE A 164 9.48 -0.55 8.62
CA ILE A 164 9.91 0.63 7.88
C ILE A 164 10.55 0.17 6.57
N ALA A 165 10.06 0.71 5.46
CA ALA A 165 10.56 0.35 4.15
C ALA A 165 12.02 0.82 3.96
N PRO A 166 12.84 0.03 3.26
CA PRO A 166 14.24 0.39 3.04
C PRO A 166 14.42 1.54 2.03
N THR A 167 13.34 1.98 1.39
CA THR A 167 13.34 3.07 0.41
C THR A 167 12.53 4.25 0.94
N HIS A 168 12.96 5.49 0.63
CA HIS A 168 12.29 6.72 1.08
C HIS A 168 11.13 7.18 0.19
N GLY A 169 10.84 6.45 -0.87
CA GLY A 169 9.75 6.73 -1.80
C GLY A 169 8.95 5.47 -2.10
N GLY A 170 7.65 5.59 -2.31
CA GLY A 170 6.81 4.45 -2.67
C GLY A 170 5.54 4.31 -1.84
N GLY A 171 5.33 5.16 -0.84
CA GLY A 171 4.13 5.15 0.00
C GLY A 171 4.13 4.00 1.01
N VAL A 172 2.93 3.59 1.38
CA VAL A 172 2.69 2.44 2.26
C VAL A 172 2.27 1.25 1.40
N TYR A 173 2.66 0.05 1.79
CA TYR A 173 2.29 -1.15 1.06
C TYR A 173 2.33 -2.39 1.96
N TYR A 174 1.61 -3.42 1.55
CA TYR A 174 1.56 -4.70 2.24
C TYR A 174 2.27 -5.80 1.44
N THR A 175 2.92 -6.73 2.15
CA THR A 175 3.42 -7.99 1.58
C THR A 175 2.79 -9.17 2.31
N PRO A 176 2.14 -10.11 1.59
CA PRO A 176 1.47 -11.24 2.20
C PRO A 176 2.45 -12.20 2.91
N PRO A 177 1.96 -13.03 3.83
CA PRO A 177 2.77 -14.09 4.41
C PRO A 177 3.20 -15.10 3.34
N SER A 178 4.20 -15.93 3.67
CA SER A 178 4.52 -17.08 2.83
C SER A 178 3.37 -18.10 2.85
N GLU A 179 3.28 -18.94 1.81
CA GLU A 179 2.24 -19.98 1.69
C GLU A 179 2.21 -20.96 2.88
N ASP A 180 3.32 -21.15 3.55
CA ASP A 180 3.49 -21.99 4.74
C ASP A 180 3.44 -21.21 6.06
N PHE A 181 3.21 -19.91 6.01
CA PHE A 181 3.26 -18.98 7.13
C PHE A 181 4.59 -18.93 7.90
N SER A 182 5.67 -19.47 7.36
CA SER A 182 7.01 -19.36 7.98
C SER A 182 7.53 -17.92 8.02
N ARG A 183 7.05 -17.07 7.11
CA ARG A 183 7.23 -15.61 7.13
C ARG A 183 5.86 -14.95 7.30
N PRO A 184 5.67 -14.07 8.29
CA PRO A 184 4.40 -13.36 8.49
C PRO A 184 4.13 -12.34 7.39
N GLY A 185 2.88 -11.85 7.32
CA GLY A 185 2.52 -10.67 6.54
C GLY A 185 3.20 -9.43 7.10
N ARG A 186 3.47 -8.45 6.25
CA ARG A 186 4.18 -7.22 6.61
C ARG A 186 3.51 -6.00 6.00
N MET A 187 3.24 -5.00 6.82
CA MET A 187 2.91 -3.65 6.37
C MET A 187 4.16 -2.77 6.43
N TRP A 188 4.41 -2.03 5.35
CA TRP A 188 5.64 -1.27 5.14
C TRP A 188 5.34 0.21 5.01
N TRP A 189 6.02 1.04 5.78
CA TRP A 189 5.99 2.49 5.68
C TRP A 189 7.27 3.03 5.05
N SER A 190 7.15 3.67 3.88
CA SER A 190 8.25 4.44 3.30
C SER A 190 8.26 5.82 3.95
N VAL A 191 9.27 6.09 4.75
CA VAL A 191 9.43 7.39 5.39
C VAL A 191 10.30 8.28 4.52
N PRO A 192 9.80 9.45 4.07
CA PRO A 192 10.62 10.40 3.31
C PRO A 192 11.85 10.85 4.10
N GLU A 193 12.94 11.14 3.41
CA GLU A 193 14.19 11.59 4.03
C GLU A 193 13.96 12.88 4.82
N GLY A 194 14.44 12.92 6.06
CA GLY A 194 14.31 14.08 6.96
C GLY A 194 12.95 14.19 7.67
N VAL A 195 12.01 13.29 7.44
CA VAL A 195 10.74 13.24 8.17
C VAL A 195 10.93 12.42 9.44
N ASP A 196 10.64 13.01 10.59
CA ASP A 196 10.79 12.42 11.92
C ASP A 196 9.56 12.66 12.84
N THR A 197 8.53 13.31 12.33
CA THR A 197 7.28 13.55 13.06
C THR A 197 6.11 13.09 12.22
N PHE A 198 5.21 12.32 12.84
CA PHE A 198 4.09 11.67 12.18
C PHE A 198 2.79 12.03 12.90
N THR A 199 1.73 12.16 12.13
CA THR A 199 0.40 12.52 12.62
C THR A 199 -0.50 11.29 12.64
N THR A 200 -0.70 10.68 13.78
CA THR A 200 -1.35 9.36 13.94
C THR A 200 -2.77 9.29 13.40
N TRP A 201 -3.55 10.37 13.46
CA TRP A 201 -4.91 10.37 12.91
C TRP A 201 -4.94 10.22 11.38
N ARG A 202 -3.84 10.59 10.70
CA ARG A 202 -3.69 10.40 9.25
C ARG A 202 -3.28 8.97 8.89
N GLU A 203 -2.51 8.34 9.77
CA GLU A 203 -1.92 7.02 9.52
C GLU A 203 -2.85 5.86 9.91
N LEU A 204 -3.84 6.11 10.79
CA LEU A 204 -4.63 5.04 11.41
C LEU A 204 -5.43 4.22 10.40
N THR A 205 -6.11 4.88 9.46
CA THR A 205 -6.89 4.16 8.43
C THR A 205 -5.98 3.32 7.53
N THR A 206 -4.75 3.79 7.28
CA THR A 206 -3.75 3.05 6.51
C THR A 206 -3.30 1.78 7.25
N VAL A 207 -3.18 1.81 8.59
CA VAL A 207 -2.92 0.59 9.38
C VAL A 207 -4.05 -0.43 9.20
N TYR A 208 -5.30 0.00 9.15
CA TYR A 208 -6.43 -0.89 8.90
C TYR A 208 -6.48 -1.39 7.45
N HIS A 209 -6.14 -0.54 6.49
CA HIS A 209 -6.06 -0.87 5.07
C HIS A 209 -5.01 -1.97 4.80
N GLU A 210 -3.78 -1.78 5.27
CA GLU A 210 -2.69 -2.73 5.06
C GLU A 210 -2.77 -3.94 6.01
N GLY A 211 -3.28 -3.72 7.23
CA GLY A 211 -3.39 -4.70 8.30
C GLY A 211 -4.73 -5.44 8.31
N ALA A 212 -5.38 -5.40 9.47
CA ALA A 212 -6.69 -5.98 9.70
C ALA A 212 -7.72 -4.86 9.99
N PRO A 213 -8.89 -4.95 9.36
CA PRO A 213 -9.43 -6.05 8.53
C PRO A 213 -9.04 -6.03 7.05
N GLY A 214 -8.11 -5.16 6.61
CA GLY A 214 -7.73 -4.95 5.22
C GLY A 214 -6.93 -6.08 4.56
N HIS A 215 -5.86 -5.72 3.87
CA HIS A 215 -5.07 -6.63 3.03
C HIS A 215 -4.54 -7.85 3.78
N HIS A 216 -4.09 -7.66 5.03
CA HIS A 216 -3.55 -8.77 5.81
C HIS A 216 -4.60 -9.83 6.11
N LEU A 217 -5.77 -9.45 6.63
CA LEU A 217 -6.83 -10.40 6.92
C LEU A 217 -7.32 -11.10 5.65
N GLN A 218 -7.53 -10.35 4.56
CA GLN A 218 -7.98 -10.87 3.28
C GLN A 218 -7.04 -11.92 2.70
N THR A 219 -5.75 -11.58 2.56
CA THR A 219 -4.78 -12.46 1.91
C THR A 219 -4.39 -13.65 2.78
N SER A 220 -4.22 -13.43 4.09
CA SER A 220 -3.92 -14.51 5.04
C SER A 220 -5.07 -15.51 5.14
N SER A 221 -6.32 -15.04 5.12
CA SER A 221 -7.50 -15.93 5.10
C SER A 221 -7.55 -16.76 3.81
N ALA A 222 -7.23 -16.16 2.65
CA ALA A 222 -7.15 -16.90 1.39
C ALA A 222 -6.05 -17.98 1.42
N ILE A 223 -4.88 -17.66 1.99
CA ILE A 223 -3.78 -18.64 2.14
C ILE A 223 -4.16 -19.73 3.15
N ALA A 224 -4.80 -19.39 4.27
CA ALA A 224 -5.25 -20.36 5.26
C ALA A 224 -6.28 -21.34 4.69
N ALA A 225 -7.12 -20.90 3.75
CA ALA A 225 -8.11 -21.72 3.05
C ALA A 225 -7.52 -22.58 1.91
N ARG A 226 -6.24 -22.95 1.98
CA ARG A 226 -5.52 -23.70 0.91
C ARG A 226 -6.13 -25.07 0.58
N ASP A 227 -6.87 -25.67 1.47
CA ASP A 227 -7.55 -26.95 1.25
C ASP A 227 -8.86 -26.78 0.45
N GLU A 228 -9.42 -25.55 0.43
CA GLU A 228 -10.64 -25.20 -0.29
C GLU A 228 -10.36 -24.41 -1.58
N LEU A 229 -9.31 -23.59 -1.56
CA LEU A 229 -8.92 -22.73 -2.67
C LEU A 229 -7.66 -23.25 -3.37
N ASN A 230 -7.73 -23.45 -4.68
CA ASN A 230 -6.54 -23.78 -5.47
C ASN A 230 -5.55 -22.59 -5.51
N SER A 231 -4.29 -22.87 -5.89
CA SER A 231 -3.23 -21.88 -5.92
C SER A 231 -3.58 -20.65 -6.77
N TRP A 232 -4.26 -20.84 -7.93
CA TRP A 232 -4.67 -19.72 -8.77
C TRP A 232 -5.62 -18.77 -8.02
N ARG A 233 -6.64 -19.28 -7.34
CA ARG A 233 -7.60 -18.45 -6.59
C ARG A 233 -6.96 -17.73 -5.41
N ARG A 234 -6.01 -18.33 -4.73
CA ARG A 234 -5.30 -17.70 -3.61
C ARG A 234 -4.42 -16.54 -4.04
N ASN A 235 -3.87 -16.62 -5.27
CA ASN A 235 -2.93 -15.64 -5.80
C ASN A 235 -3.56 -14.69 -6.84
N TYR A 236 -4.82 -14.92 -7.20
CA TYR A 236 -5.49 -14.03 -8.16
C TYR A 236 -5.86 -12.71 -7.53
N TRP A 237 -5.46 -11.64 -8.20
CA TRP A 237 -5.69 -10.28 -7.72
C TRP A 237 -6.34 -9.42 -8.79
N THR A 238 -7.39 -8.67 -8.41
CA THR A 238 -7.90 -7.52 -9.15
C THR A 238 -7.98 -6.33 -8.22
N SER A 239 -7.81 -5.11 -8.72
CA SER A 239 -7.91 -3.91 -7.90
C SER A 239 -9.26 -3.80 -7.19
N GLY A 240 -10.36 -4.14 -7.89
CA GLY A 240 -11.69 -4.14 -7.27
C GLY A 240 -11.85 -5.12 -6.12
N TYR A 241 -11.15 -6.26 -6.16
CA TYR A 241 -11.16 -7.23 -5.07
C TYR A 241 -10.25 -6.80 -3.90
N GLY A 242 -9.00 -6.45 -4.20
CA GLY A 242 -8.02 -6.11 -3.17
C GLY A 242 -8.26 -4.73 -2.56
N GLU A 243 -8.17 -3.70 -3.38
CA GLU A 243 -8.31 -2.32 -2.93
C GLU A 243 -9.75 -2.00 -2.49
N GLY A 244 -10.74 -2.56 -3.19
CA GLY A 244 -12.14 -2.38 -2.79
C GLY A 244 -12.44 -2.95 -1.40
N TRP A 245 -11.86 -4.10 -1.06
CA TRP A 245 -11.96 -4.64 0.30
C TRP A 245 -11.21 -3.77 1.31
N ALA A 246 -9.97 -3.38 1.02
CA ALA A 246 -9.16 -2.60 1.94
C ALA A 246 -9.75 -1.20 2.20
N LEU A 247 -10.32 -0.54 1.18
CA LEU A 247 -11.08 0.70 1.36
C LEU A 247 -12.34 0.50 2.21
N TYR A 248 -13.03 -0.65 2.07
CA TYR A 248 -14.15 -0.98 2.96
C TYR A 248 -13.70 -1.21 4.40
N ALA A 249 -12.51 -1.76 4.59
CA ALA A 249 -11.92 -2.02 5.91
C ALA A 249 -11.54 -0.75 6.68
N GLU A 250 -11.44 0.40 6.02
CA GLU A 250 -11.18 1.70 6.65
C GLU A 250 -12.42 2.30 7.36
N TRP A 251 -13.62 1.78 7.08
CA TRP A 251 -14.91 2.22 7.66
C TRP A 251 -15.24 1.48 8.95
#